data_9efb4e98d9824c0b9f001fcfe092bd01
#
_entry.id   9efb4e98d9824c0b9f001fcfe092bd01
#
_cell.length_a   1.000
_cell.length_b   1.000
_cell.length_c   1.000
_cell.angle_alpha   90.00
_cell.angle_beta   90.00
_cell.angle_gamma   90.00
#
_symmetry.space_group_name_H-M   'P 1'
#
loop_
_entity.id
_entity.type
_entity.pdbx_description
1 polymer ?
#
loop_
_entity_poly.entity_id
_entity_poly.type
_entity_poly.pdbx_seq_one_letter_code
_entity_poly.pdbx_strand_id
1 'polypeptide(L)'
;TGIGIGSPQEAVEAAYPDAVWTHETMIENDQEIPYDLYELTSGDLFMLIRVEAGEVSHISFGGLNAYHFWDKNEPTPADPYTFTPYDTLSGGTVTAYSRTESGWEKQVLTEKRAKHLVTALNIMDPEPSAVQGEPVIWLAFESGGVAALYDESGAGAIYRLEDTSAFEAALSSGEDPTDALTLIEYCIFPGVWDDVLSALEA
;
A
#
# COMPACT_ATOMS: atom_id res chain seq x y z
N THR A 1 -2.98 21.68 25.63
CA THR A 1 -2.00 22.57 25.00
C THR A 1 -2.65 23.73 24.25
N GLY A 2 -3.92 23.63 23.82
CA GLY A 2 -4.64 24.73 23.19
C GLY A 2 -4.23 25.03 21.73
N ILE A 3 -3.46 24.17 21.08
CA ILE A 3 -3.13 24.30 19.66
C ILE A 3 -4.33 23.88 18.81
N GLY A 4 -4.70 24.70 17.85
CA GLY A 4 -5.77 24.45 16.89
C GLY A 4 -5.48 25.12 15.55
N ILE A 5 -6.37 24.93 14.59
CA ILE A 5 -6.27 25.60 13.28
C ILE A 5 -6.22 27.13 13.50
N GLY A 6 -5.30 27.81 12.80
CA GLY A 6 -5.01 29.24 12.96
C GLY A 6 -4.08 29.58 14.14
N SER A 7 -3.61 28.58 14.92
CA SER A 7 -2.56 28.83 15.92
C SER A 7 -1.25 29.23 15.23
N PRO A 8 -0.50 30.21 15.77
CA PRO A 8 0.78 30.58 15.17
C PRO A 8 1.83 29.46 15.38
N GLN A 9 2.78 29.38 14.47
CA GLN A 9 3.88 28.39 14.49
C GLN A 9 4.62 28.37 15.83
N GLU A 10 4.94 29.51 16.37
CA GLU A 10 5.67 29.63 17.64
C GLU A 10 4.91 29.00 18.82
N ALA A 11 3.57 28.96 18.75
CA ALA A 11 2.76 28.28 19.74
C ALA A 11 2.87 26.76 19.63
N VAL A 12 3.04 26.22 18.41
CA VAL A 12 3.30 24.80 18.17
C VAL A 12 4.67 24.43 18.75
N GLU A 13 5.70 25.17 18.43
CA GLU A 13 7.08 24.97 18.92
C GLU A 13 7.17 25.06 20.44
N ALA A 14 6.47 26.00 21.04
CA ALA A 14 6.43 26.15 22.51
C ALA A 14 5.65 25.00 23.19
N ALA A 15 4.58 24.50 22.55
CA ALA A 15 3.78 23.42 23.11
C ALA A 15 4.42 22.04 22.94
N TYR A 16 5.22 21.87 21.88
CA TYR A 16 5.81 20.60 21.48
C TYR A 16 7.30 20.75 21.11
N PRO A 17 8.16 21.08 22.08
CA PRO A 17 9.58 21.35 21.82
C PRO A 17 10.35 20.13 21.30
N ASP A 18 9.83 18.92 21.51
CA ASP A 18 10.46 17.66 21.09
C ASP A 18 9.86 17.14 19.76
N ALA A 19 8.98 17.90 19.12
CA ALA A 19 8.42 17.50 17.83
C ALA A 19 9.50 17.43 16.75
N VAL A 20 9.49 16.37 15.97
CA VAL A 20 10.29 16.31 14.72
C VAL A 20 9.58 17.18 13.69
N TRP A 21 10.32 18.08 13.05
CA TRP A 21 9.74 18.91 12.01
C TRP A 21 10.53 18.85 10.70
N THR A 22 9.82 18.97 9.59
CA THR A 22 10.38 18.99 8.23
C THR A 22 9.76 20.14 7.46
N HIS A 23 10.53 20.71 6.53
CA HIS A 23 10.03 21.69 5.56
C HIS A 23 9.75 21.00 4.25
N GLU A 24 8.51 21.09 3.77
CA GLU A 24 8.03 20.38 2.59
C GLU A 24 7.31 21.34 1.64
N THR A 25 7.02 20.85 0.45
CA THR A 25 6.26 21.60 -0.56
C THR A 25 5.18 20.69 -1.14
N MET A 26 3.96 21.15 -1.18
CA MET A 26 2.87 20.47 -1.89
C MET A 26 2.48 21.25 -3.14
N ILE A 27 1.89 20.56 -4.10
CA ILE A 27 1.34 21.19 -5.30
C ILE A 27 -0.18 21.20 -5.17
N GLU A 28 -0.76 22.38 -5.16
CA GLU A 28 -2.20 22.57 -5.16
C GLU A 28 -2.57 23.59 -6.25
N ASN A 29 -3.49 23.20 -7.16
CA ASN A 29 -3.90 24.02 -8.30
C ASN A 29 -2.73 24.57 -9.15
N ASP A 30 -1.72 23.72 -9.41
CA ASP A 30 -0.49 24.04 -10.13
C ASP A 30 0.39 25.11 -9.42
N GLN A 31 0.19 25.33 -8.13
CA GLN A 31 1.01 26.21 -7.31
C GLN A 31 1.78 25.42 -6.26
N GLU A 32 3.06 25.74 -6.10
CA GLU A 32 3.88 25.22 -5.01
C GLU A 32 3.54 25.96 -3.72
N ILE A 33 3.08 25.22 -2.71
CA ILE A 33 2.77 25.75 -1.39
C ILE A 33 3.75 25.15 -0.39
N PRO A 34 4.70 25.93 0.12
CA PRO A 34 5.60 25.47 1.16
C PRO A 34 4.86 25.36 2.50
N TYR A 35 5.19 24.35 3.28
CA TYR A 35 4.64 24.13 4.62
C TYR A 35 5.67 23.49 5.54
N ASP A 36 5.48 23.68 6.85
CA ASP A 36 6.23 22.97 7.88
C ASP A 36 5.34 21.89 8.49
N LEU A 37 5.87 20.68 8.58
CA LEU A 37 5.19 19.54 9.17
C LEU A 37 5.84 19.19 10.52
N TYR A 38 5.07 19.23 11.59
CA TYR A 38 5.47 18.81 12.93
C TYR A 38 4.88 17.45 13.24
N GLU A 39 5.76 16.54 13.60
CA GLU A 39 5.40 15.18 13.92
C GLU A 39 5.64 14.90 15.40
N LEU A 40 4.64 14.35 16.05
CA LEU A 40 4.66 13.94 17.44
C LEU A 40 4.20 12.50 17.57
N THR A 41 4.96 11.70 18.29
CA THR A 41 4.60 10.32 18.60
C THR A 41 4.53 10.13 20.11
N SER A 42 3.57 9.36 20.58
CA SER A 42 3.42 9.00 21.98
C SER A 42 2.80 7.62 22.14
N GLY A 43 3.62 6.62 22.44
CA GLY A 43 3.19 5.22 22.43
C GLY A 43 2.70 4.84 21.04
N ASP A 44 1.47 4.34 20.95
CA ASP A 44 0.84 3.92 19.69
C ASP A 44 0.05 5.04 18.99
N LEU A 45 0.25 6.28 19.37
CA LEU A 45 -0.44 7.43 18.81
C LEU A 45 0.55 8.36 18.12
N PHE A 46 0.12 8.93 17.01
CA PHE A 46 0.81 10.04 16.36
C PHE A 46 -0.11 11.24 16.16
N MET A 47 0.49 12.41 16.07
CA MET A 47 -0.15 13.66 15.66
C MET A 47 0.74 14.36 14.65
N LEU A 48 0.14 14.79 13.54
CA LEU A 48 0.78 15.63 12.54
C LEU A 48 0.13 17.02 12.58
N ILE A 49 0.95 18.05 12.66
CA ILE A 49 0.51 19.45 12.60
C ILE A 49 1.19 20.08 11.39
N ARG A 50 0.39 20.50 10.41
CA ARG A 50 0.88 21.25 9.25
C ARG A 50 0.70 22.74 9.47
N VAL A 51 1.77 23.48 9.22
CA VAL A 51 1.82 24.94 9.32
C VAL A 51 2.07 25.53 7.92
N GLU A 52 1.23 26.41 7.47
CA GLU A 52 1.34 27.14 6.22
C GLU A 52 1.33 28.62 6.52
N ALA A 53 2.21 29.38 5.88
CA ALA A 53 2.33 30.83 6.08
C ALA A 53 2.45 31.26 7.56
N GLY A 54 3.02 30.39 8.41
CA GLY A 54 3.21 30.64 9.83
C GLY A 54 2.03 30.33 10.75
N GLU A 55 0.94 29.74 10.21
CA GLU A 55 -0.23 29.36 10.98
C GLU A 55 -0.59 27.88 10.76
N VAL A 56 -1.15 27.23 11.76
CA VAL A 56 -1.63 25.84 11.68
C VAL A 56 -2.77 25.76 10.69
N SER A 57 -2.55 25.02 9.59
CA SER A 57 -3.54 24.78 8.53
C SER A 57 -4.24 23.44 8.68
N HIS A 58 -3.56 22.46 9.27
CA HIS A 58 -4.09 21.10 9.40
C HIS A 58 -3.56 20.40 10.66
N ILE A 59 -4.42 19.59 11.29
CA ILE A 59 -4.04 18.70 12.39
C ILE A 59 -4.66 17.34 12.13
N SER A 60 -3.84 16.29 12.10
CA SER A 60 -4.31 14.91 12.00
C SER A 60 -3.81 14.08 13.17
N PHE A 61 -4.60 13.09 13.52
CA PHE A 61 -4.31 12.13 14.57
C PHE A 61 -4.54 10.73 14.04
N GLY A 62 -3.72 9.79 14.50
CA GLY A 62 -3.90 8.39 14.17
C GLY A 62 -3.23 7.48 15.17
N GLY A 63 -3.49 6.18 15.05
CA GLY A 63 -2.66 5.16 15.66
C GLY A 63 -1.39 4.97 14.82
N LEU A 64 -0.30 4.51 15.44
CA LEU A 64 0.95 4.20 14.73
C LEU A 64 0.73 3.23 13.56
N ASN A 65 -0.26 2.36 13.65
CA ASN A 65 -0.64 1.49 12.54
C ASN A 65 -1.12 2.26 11.30
N ALA A 66 -1.73 3.44 11.47
CA ALA A 66 -2.09 4.32 10.36
C ALA A 66 -0.90 5.15 9.87
N TYR A 67 0.09 5.39 10.74
CA TYR A 67 1.29 6.17 10.41
C TYR A 67 2.31 5.34 9.64
N HIS A 68 2.52 4.07 10.01
CA HIS A 68 3.40 3.15 9.28
C HIS A 68 2.99 2.93 7.81
N PHE A 69 1.79 3.36 7.47
CA PHE A 69 1.37 3.48 6.08
C PHE A 69 2.33 4.34 5.22
N TRP A 70 3.00 5.32 5.82
CA TRP A 70 3.89 6.26 5.13
C TRP A 70 5.38 5.95 5.33
N ASP A 71 5.75 5.29 6.42
CA ASP A 71 7.16 4.95 6.72
C ASP A 71 7.44 3.48 6.39
N LYS A 72 8.00 3.26 5.19
CA LYS A 72 8.31 1.93 4.65
C LYS A 72 9.51 1.23 5.32
N ASN A 73 10.16 1.85 6.30
CA ASN A 73 11.44 1.39 6.83
C ASN A 73 11.39 0.84 8.25
N GLU A 74 10.27 0.94 8.96
CA GLU A 74 10.15 0.38 10.30
C GLU A 74 9.31 -0.91 10.32
N PRO A 75 9.80 -1.97 11.00
CA PRO A 75 9.02 -3.18 11.16
C PRO A 75 7.81 -2.89 12.06
N THR A 76 6.62 -3.03 11.51
CA THR A 76 5.37 -2.95 12.26
C THR A 76 5.38 -3.98 13.38
N PRO A 77 5.10 -3.60 14.66
CA PRO A 77 4.84 -4.58 15.69
C PRO A 77 3.70 -5.48 15.24
N ALA A 78 3.91 -6.78 15.27
CA ALA A 78 2.88 -7.74 14.85
C ALA A 78 1.68 -7.62 15.80
N ASP A 79 0.68 -6.83 15.40
CA ASP A 79 -0.64 -6.89 16.00
C ASP A 79 -1.29 -8.18 15.51
N PRO A 80 -1.67 -9.10 16.41
CA PRO A 80 -2.31 -10.34 16.00
C PRO A 80 -3.66 -10.14 15.29
N TYR A 81 -4.18 -8.91 15.25
CA TYR A 81 -5.47 -8.57 14.65
C TYR A 81 -5.39 -7.62 13.45
N THR A 82 -4.25 -6.99 13.19
CA THR A 82 -4.03 -6.15 11.99
C THR A 82 -3.03 -6.83 11.07
N PHE A 83 -3.55 -7.64 10.20
CA PHE A 83 -2.80 -8.05 9.04
C PHE A 83 -2.71 -6.82 8.11
N THR A 84 -1.51 -6.27 7.94
CA THR A 84 -1.29 -5.25 6.92
C THR A 84 -0.99 -5.98 5.61
N PRO A 85 -1.84 -5.81 4.57
CA PRO A 85 -1.63 -6.44 3.28
C PRO A 85 -0.24 -6.17 2.69
N TYR A 86 0.36 -5.06 3.07
CA TYR A 86 1.68 -4.61 2.65
C TYR A 86 2.82 -5.56 2.99
N ASP A 87 2.82 -6.12 4.21
CA ASP A 87 3.84 -7.09 4.62
C ASP A 87 3.77 -8.37 3.79
N THR A 88 2.57 -8.68 3.29
CA THR A 88 2.33 -9.84 2.44
C THR A 88 2.72 -9.60 0.99
N LEU A 89 2.52 -8.36 0.49
CA LEU A 89 2.86 -7.99 -0.88
C LEU A 89 4.27 -7.37 -0.92
N SER A 90 5.27 -8.07 -0.43
CA SER A 90 6.65 -7.59 -0.32
C SER A 90 7.66 -8.62 -0.80
N GLY A 91 8.91 -8.21 -0.89
CA GLY A 91 10.03 -9.07 -1.28
C GLY A 91 10.71 -8.65 -2.59
N GLY A 92 11.84 -9.25 -2.86
CA GLY A 92 12.67 -8.95 -4.04
C GLY A 92 12.20 -9.64 -5.32
N THR A 93 11.38 -10.68 -5.20
CA THR A 93 10.91 -11.49 -6.33
C THR A 93 9.39 -11.48 -6.39
N VAL A 94 8.86 -11.22 -7.57
CA VAL A 94 7.44 -11.34 -7.89
C VAL A 94 7.30 -12.27 -9.10
N THR A 95 6.44 -13.26 -8.98
CA THR A 95 6.04 -14.11 -10.11
C THR A 95 4.64 -13.71 -10.54
N ALA A 96 4.50 -13.28 -11.78
CA ALA A 96 3.24 -12.93 -12.41
C ALA A 96 2.72 -14.11 -13.24
N TYR A 97 1.41 -14.29 -13.21
CA TYR A 97 0.68 -15.21 -14.05
C TYR A 97 -0.42 -14.43 -14.76
N SER A 98 -0.30 -14.28 -16.06
CA SER A 98 -1.26 -13.56 -16.90
C SER A 98 -2.14 -14.54 -17.65
N ARG A 99 -3.44 -14.25 -17.70
CA ARG A 99 -4.39 -15.07 -18.43
C ARG A 99 -4.26 -14.83 -19.93
N THR A 100 -4.13 -15.90 -20.70
CA THR A 100 -4.09 -15.89 -22.15
C THR A 100 -5.17 -16.81 -22.73
N GLU A 101 -5.35 -16.81 -24.02
CA GLU A 101 -6.28 -17.75 -24.70
C GLU A 101 -5.89 -19.23 -24.49
N SER A 102 -4.61 -19.50 -24.26
CA SER A 102 -4.09 -20.85 -24.08
C SER A 102 -3.92 -21.29 -22.62
N GLY A 103 -4.27 -20.45 -21.67
CA GLY A 103 -4.11 -20.69 -20.23
C GLY A 103 -3.32 -19.58 -19.53
N TRP A 104 -2.57 -19.93 -18.50
CA TRP A 104 -1.78 -18.98 -17.72
C TRP A 104 -0.34 -18.94 -18.21
N GLU A 105 0.15 -17.73 -18.50
CA GLU A 105 1.55 -17.47 -18.82
C GLU A 105 2.27 -17.01 -17.55
N LYS A 106 3.37 -17.71 -17.21
CA LYS A 106 4.20 -17.41 -16.04
C LYS A 106 5.39 -16.56 -16.41
N GLN A 107 5.60 -15.47 -15.67
CA GLN A 107 6.75 -14.58 -15.82
C GLN A 107 7.34 -14.23 -14.45
N VAL A 108 8.65 -14.39 -14.27
CA VAL A 108 9.35 -13.91 -13.08
C VAL A 108 9.88 -12.51 -13.36
N LEU A 109 9.44 -11.55 -12.56
CA LEU A 109 9.83 -10.16 -12.74
C LEU A 109 11.24 -9.90 -12.25
N THR A 110 11.96 -9.01 -12.95
CA THR A 110 13.27 -8.53 -12.46
C THR A 110 13.10 -7.74 -11.17
N GLU A 111 14.14 -7.70 -10.33
CA GLU A 111 14.11 -6.96 -9.06
C GLU A 111 13.62 -5.51 -9.21
N LYS A 112 14.04 -4.83 -10.28
CA LYS A 112 13.61 -3.44 -10.54
C LYS A 112 12.10 -3.35 -10.79
N ARG A 113 11.54 -4.27 -11.58
CA ARG A 113 10.11 -4.33 -11.90
C ARG A 113 9.30 -4.76 -10.69
N ALA A 114 9.80 -5.74 -9.95
CA ALA A 114 9.18 -6.18 -8.70
C ALA A 114 9.07 -5.03 -7.69
N LYS A 115 10.13 -4.24 -7.49
CA LYS A 115 10.10 -3.06 -6.62
C LYS A 115 9.10 -2.00 -7.08
N HIS A 116 9.04 -1.73 -8.38
CA HIS A 116 8.07 -0.78 -8.93
C HIS A 116 6.64 -1.24 -8.66
N LEU A 117 6.36 -2.51 -8.94
CA LEU A 117 5.04 -3.10 -8.74
C LEU A 117 4.63 -3.15 -7.26
N VAL A 118 5.54 -3.55 -6.35
CA VAL A 118 5.31 -3.50 -4.90
C VAL A 118 4.93 -2.08 -4.47
N THR A 119 5.59 -1.06 -5.02
CA THR A 119 5.27 0.34 -4.70
C THR A 119 3.89 0.72 -5.20
N ALA A 120 3.52 0.36 -6.43
CA ALA A 120 2.20 0.65 -6.99
C ALA A 120 1.08 -0.05 -6.22
N LEU A 121 1.25 -1.33 -5.88
CA LEU A 121 0.27 -2.11 -5.11
C LEU A 121 0.14 -1.67 -3.64
N ASN A 122 1.13 -0.97 -3.10
CA ASN A 122 1.04 -0.40 -1.76
C ASN A 122 0.12 0.83 -1.68
N ILE A 123 -0.39 1.31 -2.81
CA ILE A 123 -1.43 2.33 -2.87
C ILE A 123 -2.74 1.59 -3.13
N MET A 124 -3.32 1.00 -2.10
CA MET A 124 -4.63 0.38 -2.24
C MET A 124 -5.68 1.12 -1.45
N ASP A 125 -6.90 1.08 -1.95
CA ASP A 125 -8.08 1.52 -1.23
C ASP A 125 -8.85 0.26 -0.79
N PRO A 126 -8.95 -0.02 0.51
CA PRO A 126 -9.73 -1.13 1.02
C PRO A 126 -11.22 -0.79 0.90
N GLU A 127 -11.74 -0.81 -0.30
CA GLU A 127 -13.19 -0.79 -0.49
C GLU A 127 -13.73 -2.24 -0.43
N PRO A 128 -14.80 -2.48 0.34
CA PRO A 128 -15.52 -3.74 0.28
C PRO A 128 -16.28 -3.83 -1.05
N SER A 129 -15.57 -4.10 -2.13
CA SER A 129 -16.19 -4.35 -3.41
C SER A 129 -16.47 -5.82 -3.55
N ALA A 130 -17.68 -6.15 -3.97
CA ALA A 130 -17.99 -7.48 -4.45
C ALA A 130 -17.27 -7.64 -5.81
N VAL A 131 -16.08 -8.19 -5.77
CA VAL A 131 -15.35 -8.55 -6.99
C VAL A 131 -16.16 -9.62 -7.71
N GLN A 132 -16.48 -9.38 -8.97
CA GLN A 132 -17.22 -10.32 -9.81
C GLN A 132 -16.33 -10.83 -10.93
N GLY A 133 -16.35 -12.13 -11.16
CA GLY A 133 -15.60 -12.75 -12.25
C GLY A 133 -14.39 -13.56 -11.78
N GLU A 134 -13.53 -13.88 -12.72
CA GLU A 134 -12.29 -14.62 -12.48
C GLU A 134 -11.10 -13.67 -12.65
N PRO A 135 -10.04 -13.84 -11.84
CA PRO A 135 -8.83 -13.05 -12.02
C PRO A 135 -8.24 -13.18 -13.42
N VAL A 136 -7.67 -12.09 -13.90
CA VAL A 136 -6.93 -12.06 -15.17
C VAL A 136 -5.42 -12.02 -14.96
N ILE A 137 -4.98 -11.58 -13.77
CA ILE A 137 -3.58 -11.58 -13.36
C ILE A 137 -3.47 -12.05 -11.91
N TRP A 138 -2.51 -12.93 -11.65
CA TRP A 138 -2.06 -13.28 -10.30
C TRP A 138 -0.62 -12.82 -10.13
N LEU A 139 -0.33 -12.22 -8.99
CA LEU A 139 0.99 -11.74 -8.60
C LEU A 139 1.38 -12.43 -7.30
N ALA A 140 2.29 -13.39 -7.37
CA ALA A 140 2.80 -14.11 -6.21
C ALA A 140 4.12 -13.47 -5.74
N PHE A 141 4.17 -13.08 -4.47
CA PHE A 141 5.28 -12.40 -3.83
C PHE A 141 6.13 -13.37 -3.01
N GLU A 142 7.42 -13.10 -2.92
CA GLU A 142 8.36 -13.89 -2.12
C GLU A 142 7.96 -13.96 -0.64
N SER A 143 7.28 -12.95 -0.13
CA SER A 143 6.73 -12.91 1.23
C SER A 143 5.60 -13.90 1.49
N GLY A 144 5.09 -14.58 0.47
CA GLY A 144 3.96 -15.49 0.55
C GLY A 144 2.60 -14.81 0.38
N GLY A 145 2.58 -13.54 -0.01
CA GLY A 145 1.36 -12.86 -0.44
C GLY A 145 1.04 -13.12 -1.89
N VAL A 146 -0.24 -13.05 -2.22
CA VAL A 146 -0.72 -13.13 -3.60
C VAL A 146 -1.74 -12.02 -3.81
N ALA A 147 -1.53 -11.19 -4.84
CA ALA A 147 -2.54 -10.26 -5.33
C ALA A 147 -3.22 -10.83 -6.58
N ALA A 148 -4.54 -10.80 -6.61
CA ALA A 148 -5.35 -11.12 -7.77
C ALA A 148 -5.92 -9.83 -8.36
N LEU A 149 -5.83 -9.65 -9.66
CA LEU A 149 -6.46 -8.54 -10.38
C LEU A 149 -7.51 -9.11 -11.34
N TYR A 150 -8.69 -8.50 -11.35
CA TYR A 150 -9.85 -9.00 -12.07
C TYR A 150 -10.12 -8.25 -13.37
N ASP A 151 -9.79 -6.96 -13.41
CA ASP A 151 -9.97 -6.12 -14.60
C ASP A 151 -9.12 -4.84 -14.53
N GLU A 152 -9.23 -4.02 -15.56
CA GLU A 152 -8.51 -2.75 -15.71
C GLU A 152 -8.91 -1.66 -14.70
N SER A 153 -10.01 -1.85 -13.96
CA SER A 153 -10.40 -0.91 -12.89
C SER A 153 -9.50 -1.01 -11.67
N GLY A 154 -8.66 -2.06 -11.61
CA GLY A 154 -7.85 -2.37 -10.44
C GLY A 154 -8.60 -3.13 -9.35
N ALA A 155 -9.83 -3.59 -9.64
CA ALA A 155 -10.54 -4.47 -8.72
C ALA A 155 -9.70 -5.72 -8.45
N GLY A 156 -9.49 -6.05 -7.18
CA GLY A 156 -8.57 -7.08 -6.78
C GLY A 156 -8.90 -7.74 -5.44
N ALA A 157 -8.08 -8.70 -5.12
CA ALA A 157 -8.10 -9.36 -3.83
C ALA A 157 -6.68 -9.71 -3.38
N ILE A 158 -6.47 -9.71 -2.08
CA ILE A 158 -5.23 -10.12 -1.45
C ILE A 158 -5.44 -11.44 -0.75
N TYR A 159 -4.50 -12.34 -0.96
CA TYR A 159 -4.49 -13.67 -0.37
C TYR A 159 -3.16 -13.95 0.31
N ARG A 160 -3.19 -14.89 1.23
CA ARG A 160 -2.00 -15.59 1.72
C ARG A 160 -1.85 -16.90 0.95
N LEU A 161 -0.64 -17.18 0.49
CA LEU A 161 -0.28 -18.43 -0.16
C LEU A 161 -0.02 -19.51 0.91
N GLU A 162 -0.84 -20.55 0.91
CA GLU A 162 -0.72 -21.66 1.85
C GLU A 162 0.08 -22.83 1.25
N ASP A 163 -0.10 -23.08 -0.04
CA ASP A 163 0.62 -24.15 -0.76
C ASP A 163 1.03 -23.67 -2.16
N THR A 164 2.32 -23.36 -2.32
CA THR A 164 2.89 -22.92 -3.60
C THR A 164 2.76 -23.98 -4.69
N SER A 165 2.94 -25.26 -4.35
CA SER A 165 2.88 -26.35 -5.33
C SER A 165 1.47 -26.56 -5.83
N ALA A 166 0.49 -26.52 -4.94
CA ALA A 166 -0.91 -26.64 -5.30
C ALA A 166 -1.38 -25.43 -6.14
N PHE A 167 -0.96 -24.22 -5.77
CA PHE A 167 -1.24 -22.99 -6.51
C PHE A 167 -0.72 -23.06 -7.94
N GLU A 168 0.57 -23.42 -8.13
CA GLU A 168 1.17 -23.54 -9.46
C GLU A 168 0.56 -24.68 -10.27
N ALA A 169 0.20 -25.79 -9.62
CA ALA A 169 -0.43 -26.91 -10.30
C ALA A 169 -1.82 -26.54 -10.83
N ALA A 170 -2.64 -25.85 -10.03
CA ALA A 170 -3.95 -25.36 -10.44
C ALA A 170 -3.86 -24.42 -11.63
N LEU A 171 -2.97 -23.40 -11.60
CA LEU A 171 -2.77 -22.51 -12.73
C LEU A 171 -2.29 -23.26 -13.99
N SER A 172 -1.42 -24.25 -13.83
CA SER A 172 -0.91 -25.04 -14.96
C SER A 172 -1.97 -25.94 -15.59
N SER A 173 -2.94 -26.42 -14.81
CA SER A 173 -4.07 -27.22 -15.30
C SER A 173 -5.24 -26.36 -15.79
N GLY A 174 -5.21 -25.05 -15.57
CA GLY A 174 -6.30 -24.12 -15.85
C GLY A 174 -7.43 -24.18 -14.83
N GLU A 175 -7.18 -24.79 -13.67
CA GLU A 175 -8.09 -24.83 -12.54
C GLU A 175 -7.99 -23.56 -11.68
N ASP A 176 -9.01 -23.35 -10.82
CA ASP A 176 -9.01 -22.24 -9.87
C ASP A 176 -8.00 -22.50 -8.74
N PRO A 177 -6.99 -21.63 -8.52
CA PRO A 177 -5.98 -21.81 -7.50
C PRO A 177 -6.44 -21.42 -6.08
N THR A 178 -7.68 -20.96 -5.89
CA THR A 178 -8.15 -20.40 -4.61
C THR A 178 -8.12 -21.41 -3.46
N ASP A 179 -8.19 -22.70 -3.71
CA ASP A 179 -8.05 -23.74 -2.67
C ASP A 179 -6.66 -23.79 -2.03
N ALA A 180 -5.64 -23.24 -2.71
CA ALA A 180 -4.27 -23.11 -2.20
C ALA A 180 -4.01 -21.77 -1.49
N LEU A 181 -5.05 -20.95 -1.33
CA LEU A 181 -4.97 -19.58 -0.85
C LEU A 181 -5.93 -19.34 0.31
N THR A 182 -5.55 -18.45 1.21
CA THR A 182 -6.46 -17.87 2.20
C THR A 182 -6.75 -16.43 1.85
N LEU A 183 -8.02 -16.11 1.57
CA LEU A 183 -8.45 -14.74 1.29
C LEU A 183 -8.21 -13.87 2.52
N ILE A 184 -7.59 -12.71 2.31
CA ILE A 184 -7.37 -11.69 3.31
C ILE A 184 -8.39 -10.58 3.14
N GLU A 185 -8.44 -9.98 1.96
CA GLU A 185 -9.28 -8.81 1.71
C GLU A 185 -9.59 -8.66 0.22
N TYR A 186 -10.76 -8.11 -0.08
CA TYR A 186 -11.06 -7.53 -1.38
C TYR A 186 -10.70 -6.04 -1.35
N CYS A 187 -10.12 -5.55 -2.43
CA CYS A 187 -9.61 -4.19 -2.50
C CYS A 187 -9.68 -3.63 -3.92
N ILE A 188 -9.44 -2.34 -4.03
CA ILE A 188 -9.14 -1.69 -5.31
C ILE A 188 -7.69 -1.23 -5.25
N PHE A 189 -6.95 -1.45 -6.33
CA PHE A 189 -5.61 -0.92 -6.55
C PHE A 189 -5.69 0.25 -7.54
N PRO A 190 -5.88 1.49 -7.07
CA PRO A 190 -6.12 2.62 -7.96
C PRO A 190 -4.94 2.86 -8.91
N GLY A 191 -5.22 2.92 -10.22
CA GLY A 191 -4.21 3.21 -11.23
C GLY A 191 -3.13 2.14 -11.44
N VAL A 192 -3.22 1.01 -10.75
CA VAL A 192 -2.18 -0.04 -10.78
C VAL A 192 -2.13 -0.80 -12.11
N TRP A 193 -3.22 -0.79 -12.88
CA TRP A 193 -3.32 -1.60 -14.09
C TRP A 193 -2.20 -1.31 -15.11
N ASP A 194 -1.94 -0.05 -15.40
CA ASP A 194 -0.87 0.36 -16.32
C ASP A 194 0.52 0.01 -15.77
N ASP A 195 0.73 0.12 -14.45
CA ASP A 195 1.97 -0.28 -13.79
C ASP A 195 2.21 -1.78 -13.88
N VAL A 196 1.16 -2.58 -13.72
CA VAL A 196 1.21 -4.05 -13.88
C VAL A 196 1.54 -4.42 -15.31
N LEU A 197 0.83 -3.86 -16.29
CA LEU A 197 1.10 -4.12 -17.70
C LEU A 197 2.53 -3.72 -18.08
N SER A 198 2.98 -2.53 -17.65
CA SER A 198 4.37 -2.08 -17.87
C SER A 198 5.41 -2.99 -17.21
N ALA A 199 5.09 -3.60 -16.08
CA ALA A 199 5.98 -4.57 -15.43
C ALA A 199 6.02 -5.92 -16.17
N LEU A 200 4.96 -6.28 -16.88
CA LEU A 200 4.85 -7.53 -17.65
C LEU A 200 5.42 -7.40 -19.08
N GLU A 201 5.42 -6.20 -19.66
CA GLU A 201 6.02 -5.96 -20.97
C GLU A 201 7.54 -6.14 -20.90
N ALA A 202 8.05 -7.11 -21.64
CA ALA A 202 9.45 -7.59 -21.58
C ALA A 202 10.46 -6.62 -22.22
#